data_6e396b755970061d06f1ce45ed0f8e4c
#
_entry.id   6e396b755970061d06f1ce45ed0f8e4c
#
_cell.length_a   1.000
_cell.length_b   1.000
_cell.length_c   1.000
_cell.angle_alpha   90.00
_cell.angle_beta   90.00
_cell.angle_gamma   90.00
#
_symmetry.space_group_name_H-M   'P 1'
#
loop_
_entity.id
_entity.type
_entity.pdbx_description
1 polymer ?
#
loop_
_entity_poly.entity_id
_entity_poly.type
_entity_poly.pdbx_seq_one_letter_code
_entity_poly.pdbx_strand_id
1 'polypeptide(L)'
;MGLFLGLSIHTILDGVALGAILRVEVGSLLLPGLGVFIAILLHKPLGALSIETMMRLDGWSEKHRGIANTLFALLCPIAAIVFYLGFSGPIASVLPAALAFSAGAFICIALADLLPEVQFHSHDRFKLTASFAVGLLIALALGVLEPHYHQ
;
A
#
# COMPACT_ATOMS: atom_id res chain seq x y z
N MET A 1 4.63 -13.78 11.20
CA MET A 1 5.72 -13.60 10.18
C MET A 1 5.17 -13.34 8.77
N GLY A 2 4.13 -14.03 8.30
CA GLY A 2 3.60 -13.84 6.94
C GLY A 2 3.10 -12.42 6.65
N LEU A 3 2.32 -11.83 7.56
CA LEU A 3 1.82 -10.46 7.42
C LEU A 3 2.95 -9.43 7.27
N PHE A 4 4.00 -9.53 8.10
CA PHE A 4 5.15 -8.62 8.01
C PHE A 4 5.85 -8.71 6.66
N LEU A 5 6.07 -9.92 6.16
CA LEU A 5 6.68 -10.13 4.84
C LEU A 5 5.78 -9.61 3.71
N GLY A 6 4.48 -9.91 3.76
CA GLY A 6 3.51 -9.44 2.77
C GLY A 6 3.45 -7.91 2.71
N LEU A 7 3.32 -7.24 3.85
CA LEU A 7 3.32 -5.78 3.94
C LEU A 7 4.65 -5.16 3.52
N SER A 8 5.78 -5.82 3.80
CA SER A 8 7.10 -5.32 3.38
C SER A 8 7.26 -5.39 1.86
N ILE A 9 6.88 -6.50 1.23
CA ILE A 9 6.91 -6.66 -0.22
C ILE A 9 5.99 -5.62 -0.87
N HIS A 10 4.76 -5.50 -0.38
CA HIS A 10 3.81 -4.49 -0.85
C HIS A 10 4.40 -3.07 -0.76
N THR A 11 4.98 -2.70 0.38
CA THR A 11 5.61 -1.39 0.60
C THR A 11 6.79 -1.11 -0.36
N ILE A 12 7.58 -2.14 -0.69
CA ILE A 12 8.65 -2.03 -1.70
C ILE A 12 8.06 -1.74 -3.07
N LEU A 13 6.99 -2.44 -3.44
CA LEU A 13 6.33 -2.26 -4.73
C LEU A 13 5.64 -0.90 -4.86
N ASP A 14 5.08 -0.37 -3.78
CA ASP A 14 4.59 1.01 -3.73
C ASP A 14 5.72 2.00 -4.02
N GLY A 15 6.91 1.77 -3.46
CA GLY A 15 8.09 2.57 -3.75
C GLY A 15 8.53 2.47 -5.21
N VAL A 16 8.53 1.25 -5.77
CA VAL A 16 8.82 1.03 -7.20
C VAL A 16 7.81 1.78 -8.07
N ALA A 17 6.51 1.67 -7.78
CA ALA A 17 5.45 2.36 -8.51
C ALA A 17 5.62 3.89 -8.44
N LEU A 18 5.91 4.42 -7.25
CA LEU A 18 6.18 5.85 -7.06
C LEU A 18 7.43 6.30 -7.84
N GLY A 19 8.53 5.55 -7.76
CA GLY A 19 9.76 5.83 -8.49
C GLY A 19 9.57 5.75 -10.01
N ALA A 20 8.75 4.82 -10.48
CA ALA A 20 8.43 4.68 -11.90
C ALA A 20 7.60 5.85 -12.42
N ILE A 21 6.54 6.25 -11.72
CA ILE A 21 5.68 7.36 -12.19
C ILE A 21 6.40 8.71 -12.17
N LEU A 22 7.33 8.91 -11.23
CA LEU A 22 8.16 10.13 -11.20
C LEU A 22 9.12 10.25 -12.41
N ARG A 23 9.38 9.14 -13.11
CA ARG A 23 10.20 9.13 -14.34
C ARG A 23 9.37 9.30 -15.62
N VAL A 24 8.07 9.13 -15.54
CA VAL A 24 7.19 9.38 -16.68
C VAL A 24 7.04 10.88 -16.84
N GLU A 25 7.58 11.44 -17.91
CA GLU A 25 7.34 12.84 -18.30
C GLU A 25 5.87 12.98 -18.70
N VAL A 26 5.05 13.48 -17.79
CA VAL A 26 3.64 13.76 -18.08
C VAL A 26 3.54 15.24 -18.41
N GLY A 27 3.48 15.54 -19.70
CA GLY A 27 3.52 16.91 -20.23
C GLY A 27 2.38 17.85 -19.83
N SER A 28 1.49 17.47 -18.92
CA SER A 28 0.35 18.28 -18.51
C SER A 28 0.01 18.24 -17.01
N LEU A 29 0.69 17.46 -16.19
CA LEU A 29 0.44 17.37 -14.75
C LEU A 29 1.43 18.21 -13.97
N LEU A 30 0.93 19.15 -13.17
CA LEU A 30 1.71 20.01 -12.29
C LEU A 30 2.64 19.25 -11.33
N LEU A 31 2.26 18.00 -10.94
CA LEU A 31 3.04 17.13 -10.07
C LEU A 31 2.81 15.65 -10.45
N PRO A 32 3.65 15.07 -11.32
CA PRO A 32 3.56 13.65 -11.66
C PRO A 32 3.75 12.80 -10.39
N GLY A 33 2.91 11.79 -10.21
CA GLY A 33 2.97 10.89 -9.07
C GLY A 33 2.30 11.40 -7.78
N LEU A 34 1.70 12.60 -7.76
CA LEU A 34 1.04 13.13 -6.57
C LEU A 34 -0.10 12.22 -6.09
N GLY A 35 -0.92 11.69 -6.99
CA GLY A 35 -2.02 10.78 -6.65
C GLY A 35 -1.51 9.49 -6.00
N VAL A 36 -0.48 8.88 -6.57
CA VAL A 36 0.17 7.68 -5.99
C VAL A 36 0.81 8.01 -4.65
N PHE A 37 1.49 9.14 -4.53
CA PHE A 37 2.09 9.59 -3.27
C PHE A 37 1.03 9.79 -2.17
N ILE A 38 -0.08 10.46 -2.47
CA ILE A 38 -1.17 10.68 -1.52
C ILE A 38 -1.80 9.34 -1.13
N ALA A 39 -2.04 8.45 -2.09
CA ALA A 39 -2.57 7.12 -1.82
C ALA A 39 -1.66 6.36 -0.84
N ILE A 40 -0.35 6.32 -1.09
CA ILE A 40 0.64 5.70 -0.20
C ILE A 40 0.59 6.34 1.19
N LEU A 41 0.59 7.67 1.27
CA LEU A 41 0.58 8.40 2.53
C LEU A 41 -0.65 8.09 3.39
N LEU A 42 -1.82 7.93 2.75
CA LEU A 42 -3.08 7.66 3.45
C LEU A 42 -3.17 6.23 3.99
N HIS A 43 -2.67 5.23 3.27
CA HIS A 43 -2.78 3.84 3.72
C HIS A 43 -1.57 3.34 4.53
N LYS A 44 -0.41 3.96 4.41
CA LYS A 44 0.82 3.53 5.09
C LYS A 44 0.72 3.49 6.62
N PRO A 45 0.05 4.44 7.30
CA PRO A 45 -0.15 4.36 8.74
C PRO A 45 -0.90 3.11 9.20
N LEU A 46 -1.84 2.60 8.40
CA LEU A 46 -2.60 1.38 8.72
C LEU A 46 -1.68 0.15 8.72
N GLY A 47 -0.77 0.04 7.75
CA GLY A 47 0.23 -1.03 7.71
C GLY A 47 1.18 -0.98 8.91
N ALA A 48 1.65 0.21 9.28
CA ALA A 48 2.50 0.41 10.44
C ALA A 48 1.80 0.04 11.75
N LEU A 49 0.52 0.40 11.91
CA LEU A 49 -0.31 0.02 13.07
C LEU A 49 -0.51 -1.49 13.13
N SER A 50 -0.74 -2.15 12.01
CA SER A 50 -0.89 -3.61 11.94
C SER A 50 0.38 -4.32 12.41
N ILE A 51 1.55 -3.88 11.93
CA ILE A 51 2.86 -4.41 12.36
C ILE A 51 3.08 -4.17 13.85
N GLU A 52 2.83 -2.96 14.33
CA GLU A 52 2.97 -2.59 15.74
C GLU A 52 2.11 -3.47 16.64
N THR A 53 0.84 -3.68 16.27
CA THR A 53 -0.11 -4.50 17.02
C THR A 53 0.34 -5.95 17.08
N MET A 54 0.74 -6.54 15.94
CA MET A 54 1.23 -7.92 15.89
C MET A 54 2.48 -8.13 16.73
N MET A 55 3.46 -7.24 16.60
CA MET A 55 4.70 -7.34 17.40
C MET A 55 4.43 -7.16 18.89
N ARG A 56 3.46 -6.33 19.25
CA ARG A 56 3.03 -6.14 20.64
C ARG A 56 2.39 -7.41 21.21
N LEU A 57 1.52 -8.07 20.44
CA LEU A 57 0.90 -9.34 20.82
C LEU A 57 1.94 -10.46 20.97
N ASP A 58 2.98 -10.47 20.14
CA ASP A 58 4.10 -11.40 20.21
C ASP A 58 5.11 -11.08 21.33
N GLY A 59 4.84 -10.07 22.17
CA GLY A 59 5.66 -9.73 23.34
C GLY A 59 6.96 -8.99 23.02
N TRP A 60 7.11 -8.41 21.84
CA TRP A 60 8.30 -7.63 21.46
C TRP A 60 8.45 -6.37 22.30
N SER A 61 9.67 -6.03 22.68
CA SER A 61 9.94 -4.80 23.43
C SER A 61 9.65 -3.56 22.59
N GLU A 62 9.27 -2.46 23.24
CA GLU A 62 8.97 -1.18 22.60
C GLU A 62 10.10 -0.70 21.65
N LYS A 63 11.34 -0.87 22.08
CA LYS A 63 12.52 -0.53 21.28
C LYS A 63 12.56 -1.30 19.96
N HIS A 64 12.35 -2.61 19.98
CA HIS A 64 12.37 -3.44 18.78
C HIS A 64 11.20 -3.14 17.86
N ARG A 65 10.00 -2.87 18.41
CA ARG A 65 8.84 -2.43 17.63
C ARG A 65 9.09 -1.11 16.91
N GLY A 66 9.67 -0.13 17.63
CA GLY A 66 10.05 1.16 17.04
C GLY A 66 11.07 1.03 15.92
N ILE A 67 12.10 0.19 16.09
CA ILE A 67 13.09 -0.09 15.04
C ILE A 67 12.43 -0.74 13.82
N ALA A 68 11.61 -1.76 14.02
CA ALA A 68 10.91 -2.46 12.94
C ALA A 68 9.99 -1.51 12.15
N ASN A 69 9.21 -0.68 12.84
CA ASN A 69 8.34 0.32 12.20
C ASN A 69 9.14 1.39 11.45
N THR A 70 10.27 1.82 11.98
CA THR A 70 11.16 2.77 11.28
C THR A 70 11.73 2.15 10.01
N LEU A 71 12.22 0.92 10.09
CA LEU A 71 12.72 0.19 8.91
C LEU A 71 11.61 -0.01 7.88
N PHE A 72 10.43 -0.42 8.32
CA PHE A 72 9.25 -0.56 7.45
C PHE A 72 8.87 0.77 6.77
N ALA A 73 8.89 1.88 7.50
CA ALA A 73 8.61 3.20 6.94
C ALA A 73 9.63 3.60 5.86
N LEU A 74 10.89 3.23 6.02
CA LEU A 74 11.97 3.54 5.07
C LEU A 74 11.97 2.69 3.82
N LEU A 75 11.31 1.52 3.80
CA LEU A 75 11.30 0.63 2.63
C LEU A 75 10.76 1.32 1.37
N CYS A 76 9.66 2.07 1.48
CA CYS A 76 9.05 2.73 0.33
C CYS A 76 9.94 3.85 -0.25
N PRO A 77 10.41 4.85 0.52
CA PRO A 77 11.28 5.88 -0.05
C PRO A 77 12.60 5.34 -0.56
N ILE A 78 13.19 4.33 0.09
CA ILE A 78 14.40 3.68 -0.40
C ILE A 78 14.12 2.98 -1.73
N ALA A 79 13.05 2.18 -1.83
CA ALA A 79 12.69 1.50 -3.07
C ALA A 79 12.39 2.50 -4.20
N ALA A 80 11.72 3.62 -3.90
CA ALA A 80 11.45 4.68 -4.87
C ALA A 80 12.76 5.31 -5.41
N ILE A 81 13.68 5.66 -4.52
CA ILE A 81 14.98 6.24 -4.89
C ILE A 81 15.83 5.25 -5.69
N VAL A 82 15.93 4.01 -5.21
CA VAL A 82 16.70 2.96 -5.90
C VAL A 82 16.15 2.71 -7.30
N PHE A 83 14.83 2.63 -7.44
CA PHE A 83 14.20 2.45 -8.76
C PHE A 83 14.41 3.70 -9.64
N TYR A 84 14.18 4.89 -9.10
CA TYR A 84 14.32 6.15 -9.84
C TYR A 84 15.74 6.34 -10.39
N LEU A 85 16.76 6.03 -9.61
CA LEU A 85 18.17 6.23 -9.98
C LEU A 85 18.74 5.03 -10.76
N GLY A 86 18.34 3.81 -10.43
CA GLY A 86 19.01 2.58 -10.92
C GLY A 86 18.34 1.90 -12.09
N PHE A 87 17.04 2.14 -12.31
CA PHE A 87 16.33 1.44 -13.38
C PHE A 87 16.55 2.11 -14.75
N SER A 88 17.01 1.34 -15.72
CA SER A 88 17.26 1.82 -17.11
C SER A 88 16.36 1.16 -18.16
N GLY A 89 15.41 0.32 -17.72
CA GLY A 89 14.52 -0.43 -18.61
C GLY A 89 13.23 0.32 -19.00
N PRO A 90 12.34 -0.33 -19.76
CA PRO A 90 11.07 0.23 -20.18
C PRO A 90 10.11 0.37 -18.98
N ILE A 91 9.81 1.58 -18.57
CA ILE A 91 8.93 1.88 -17.44
C ILE A 91 7.50 1.42 -17.70
N ALA A 92 7.05 1.51 -18.96
CA ALA A 92 5.71 1.14 -19.39
C ALA A 92 5.33 -0.33 -19.07
N SER A 93 6.30 -1.24 -18.96
CA SER A 93 6.06 -2.63 -18.58
C SER A 93 6.15 -2.88 -17.07
N VAL A 94 6.98 -2.12 -16.37
CA VAL A 94 7.21 -2.31 -14.93
C VAL A 94 6.13 -1.68 -14.08
N LEU A 95 5.68 -0.48 -14.42
CA LEU A 95 4.69 0.25 -13.64
C LEU A 95 3.35 -0.51 -13.51
N PRO A 96 2.71 -0.99 -14.60
CA PRO A 96 1.49 -1.77 -14.49
C PRO A 96 1.65 -3.07 -13.67
N ALA A 97 2.78 -3.77 -13.86
CA ALA A 97 3.07 -4.99 -13.13
C ALA A 97 3.25 -4.73 -11.62
N ALA A 98 3.97 -3.68 -11.24
CA ALA A 98 4.16 -3.29 -9.85
C ALA A 98 2.83 -2.91 -9.19
N LEU A 99 2.00 -2.10 -9.88
CA LEU A 99 0.69 -1.70 -9.39
C LEU A 99 -0.26 -2.89 -9.26
N ALA A 100 -0.31 -3.78 -10.25
CA ALA A 100 -1.16 -4.97 -10.22
C ALA A 100 -0.75 -5.93 -9.09
N PHE A 101 0.55 -6.14 -8.89
CA PHE A 101 1.03 -6.99 -7.80
C PHE A 101 0.76 -6.36 -6.43
N SER A 102 0.97 -5.05 -6.29
CA SER A 102 0.67 -4.30 -5.06
C SER A 102 -0.82 -4.39 -4.71
N ALA A 103 -1.70 -4.19 -5.69
CA ALA A 103 -3.14 -4.33 -5.52
C ALA A 103 -3.53 -5.77 -5.12
N GLY A 104 -2.94 -6.79 -5.77
CA GLY A 104 -3.15 -8.19 -5.42
C GLY A 104 -2.72 -8.52 -4.00
N ALA A 105 -1.57 -8.01 -3.55
CA ALA A 105 -1.09 -8.18 -2.18
C ALA A 105 -2.07 -7.56 -1.16
N PHE A 106 -2.62 -6.38 -1.44
CA PHE A 106 -3.65 -5.77 -0.61
C PHE A 106 -4.91 -6.61 -0.52
N ILE A 107 -5.40 -7.12 -1.64
CA ILE A 107 -6.58 -7.99 -1.67
C ILE A 107 -6.32 -9.25 -0.85
N CYS A 108 -5.15 -9.89 -0.99
CA CYS A 108 -4.79 -11.05 -0.20
C CYS A 108 -4.77 -10.76 1.30
N ILE A 109 -4.18 -9.64 1.72
CA ILE A 109 -4.15 -9.24 3.14
C ILE A 109 -5.57 -8.95 3.64
N ALA A 110 -6.36 -8.20 2.87
CA ALA A 110 -7.74 -7.87 3.23
C ALA A 110 -8.62 -9.11 3.40
N LEU A 111 -8.47 -10.10 2.51
CA LEU A 111 -9.23 -11.34 2.58
C LEU A 111 -8.73 -12.29 3.68
N ALA A 112 -7.42 -12.34 3.92
CA ALA A 112 -6.85 -13.25 4.89
C ALA A 112 -6.98 -12.77 6.34
N ASP A 113 -6.84 -11.46 6.57
CA ASP A 113 -6.77 -10.90 7.91
C ASP A 113 -8.04 -10.12 8.30
N LEU A 114 -8.55 -9.26 7.40
CA LEU A 114 -9.68 -8.38 7.73
C LEU A 114 -11.03 -9.08 7.60
N LEU A 115 -11.22 -9.91 6.58
CA LEU A 115 -12.51 -10.57 6.36
C LEU A 115 -12.90 -11.54 7.48
N PRO A 116 -12.00 -12.39 8.02
CA PRO A 116 -12.31 -13.22 9.17
C PRO A 116 -12.65 -12.40 10.41
N GLU A 117 -11.94 -11.29 10.65
CA GLU A 117 -12.21 -10.40 11.79
C GLU A 117 -13.63 -9.83 11.73
N VAL A 118 -14.06 -9.37 10.55
CA VAL A 118 -15.43 -8.88 10.31
C VAL A 118 -16.48 -9.96 10.52
N GLN A 119 -16.20 -11.22 10.12
CA GLN A 119 -17.18 -12.30 10.17
C GLN A 119 -17.34 -12.92 11.59
N PHE A 120 -16.25 -13.01 12.35
CA PHE A 120 -16.23 -13.75 13.62
C PHE A 120 -16.45 -12.86 14.86
N HIS A 121 -16.29 -11.54 14.78
CA HIS A 121 -16.61 -10.62 15.88
C HIS A 121 -18.11 -10.29 15.93
N SER A 122 -18.82 -10.98 16.81
CA SER A 122 -20.30 -10.86 16.92
C SER A 122 -20.79 -9.49 17.41
N HIS A 123 -19.97 -8.74 18.13
CA HIS A 123 -20.39 -7.52 18.84
C HIS A 123 -20.41 -6.26 17.97
N ASP A 124 -19.56 -6.19 16.94
CA ASP A 124 -19.40 -4.99 16.08
C ASP A 124 -19.56 -5.27 14.58
N ARG A 125 -20.16 -6.40 14.20
CA ARG A 125 -20.36 -6.83 12.81
C ARG A 125 -20.91 -5.72 11.91
N PHE A 126 -21.91 -5.00 12.38
CA PHE A 126 -22.54 -3.95 11.58
C PHE A 126 -21.55 -2.80 11.29
N LYS A 127 -20.81 -2.33 12.29
CA LYS A 127 -19.84 -1.25 12.14
C LYS A 127 -18.70 -1.65 11.21
N LEU A 128 -18.17 -2.86 11.40
CA LEU A 128 -17.08 -3.40 10.59
C LEU A 128 -17.52 -3.59 9.12
N THR A 129 -18.69 -4.20 8.90
CA THR A 129 -19.25 -4.37 7.55
C THR A 129 -19.57 -3.03 6.88
N ALA A 130 -20.11 -2.07 7.64
CA ALA A 130 -20.37 -0.72 7.12
C ALA A 130 -19.06 0.00 6.74
N SER A 131 -18.02 -0.09 7.58
CA SER A 131 -16.71 0.50 7.28
C SER A 131 -16.08 -0.13 6.03
N PHE A 132 -16.18 -1.44 5.88
CA PHE A 132 -15.71 -2.15 4.69
C PHE A 132 -16.46 -1.71 3.43
N ALA A 133 -17.81 -1.64 3.51
CA ALA A 133 -18.65 -1.18 2.40
C ALA A 133 -18.33 0.26 1.99
N VAL A 134 -18.15 1.16 2.97
CA VAL A 134 -17.76 2.55 2.71
C VAL A 134 -16.38 2.62 2.03
N GLY A 135 -15.40 1.85 2.49
CA GLY A 135 -14.07 1.79 1.86
C GLY A 135 -14.16 1.32 0.40
N LEU A 136 -14.96 0.27 0.14
CA LEU A 136 -15.18 -0.24 -1.21
C LEU A 136 -15.86 0.80 -2.11
N LEU A 137 -16.89 1.49 -1.62
CA LEU A 137 -17.58 2.55 -2.37
C LEU A 137 -16.65 3.71 -2.71
N ILE A 138 -15.79 4.12 -1.76
CA ILE A 138 -14.78 5.16 -2.00
C ILE A 138 -13.80 4.71 -3.09
N ALA A 139 -13.31 3.48 -3.02
CA ALA A 139 -12.37 2.93 -4.01
C ALA A 139 -13.01 2.88 -5.41
N LEU A 140 -14.26 2.43 -5.51
CA LEU A 140 -15.01 2.42 -6.77
C LEU A 140 -15.25 3.83 -7.32
N ALA A 141 -15.62 4.77 -6.46
CA ALA A 141 -15.84 6.17 -6.85
C ALA A 141 -14.55 6.81 -7.38
N LEU A 142 -13.42 6.57 -6.72
CA LEU A 142 -12.12 7.05 -7.20
C LEU A 142 -11.74 6.42 -8.54
N GLY A 143 -11.96 5.12 -8.72
CA GLY A 143 -11.71 4.44 -9.99
C GLY A 143 -12.57 4.95 -11.16
N VAL A 144 -13.81 5.38 -10.90
CA VAL A 144 -14.68 5.99 -11.91
C VAL A 144 -14.27 7.44 -12.22
N LEU A 145 -13.72 8.15 -11.23
CA LEU A 145 -13.27 9.54 -11.39
C LEU A 145 -11.90 9.65 -12.06
N GLU A 146 -11.11 8.57 -12.09
CA GLU A 146 -9.85 8.56 -12.83
C GLU A 146 -10.13 8.63 -14.34
N PRO A 147 -9.60 9.64 -15.06
CA PRO A 147 -9.75 9.72 -16.49
C PRO A 147 -9.12 8.49 -17.14
N HIS A 148 -9.92 7.66 -17.81
CA HIS A 148 -9.41 6.60 -18.66
C HIS A 148 -8.68 7.24 -19.84
N TYR A 149 -7.38 7.37 -19.75
CA TYR A 149 -6.55 7.66 -20.93
C TYR A 149 -6.58 6.41 -21.82
N HIS A 150 -7.54 6.36 -22.74
CA HIS A 150 -7.46 5.44 -23.88
C HIS A 150 -6.27 5.88 -24.74
N GLN A 151 -5.24 5.03 -24.76
CA GLN A 151 -4.24 5.05 -25.81
C GLN A 151 -4.81 4.52 -27.10
#